data_584fd1672fafec4aebe7d4443277001f
#
_entry.id   584fd1672fafec4aebe7d4443277001f
#
_cell.length_a   1.000
_cell.length_b   1.000
_cell.length_c   1.000
_cell.angle_alpha   90.00
_cell.angle_beta   90.00
_cell.angle_gamma   90.00
#
_symmetry.space_group_name_H-M   'P 1'
#
loop_
_entity.id
_entity.type
_entity.pdbx_description
1 polymer ?
#
loop_
_entity_poly.entity_id
_entity_poly.type
_entity_poly.pdbx_seq_one_letter_code
_entity_poly.pdbx_strand_id
1 'polypeptide(L)'
;MKKILQLTAVVALSLAAIDAKAQLPNGSIAPDWTLTDINGVSHNLYTDLNAGKTVFIDVSATWCGPCWSYHNTNALEDLWVNHGPTGGTNVSASTTNDVVVYFIEGDGATTNAQLNGIGSTQGDWVTGVSHPIIDPAAATISTFNSNYQIGFFPTIYMICPNRVIKLVGQLSATALYAAKGTCPAVAAAAPDAALLASMSTPTVCDLATLKTRIQNNSTTTLTSCTIIAKQGATTVATFPWTGSLGTYAYADVTLGTTPITANTTFTYSITTTDAISTNNTSSGSVNYSALQANSTAVTVKITTDRYGAETRWTLKNSAGTTVGSGGPYTTMTANGAYPQPDVNLSLALDCYTFEITDSYGDGFTGTYGNGSAKIVAAGVNVINLTSFTTDVYSNAYKIVSTGIE
;
A
#
# COMPACT_ATOMS: atom_id res chain seq x y z
N MET A 1 -53.09 -18.52 31.49
CA MET A 1 -51.71 -17.95 31.69
C MET A 1 -50.94 -18.18 30.41
N LYS A 2 -50.88 -17.17 29.52
CA LYS A 2 -50.16 -17.24 28.23
C LYS A 2 -48.72 -16.75 28.50
N LYS A 3 -47.72 -17.62 28.26
CA LYS A 3 -46.30 -17.25 28.26
C LYS A 3 -45.95 -16.59 26.93
N ILE A 4 -45.62 -15.33 26.99
CA ILE A 4 -45.05 -14.57 25.85
C ILE A 4 -43.56 -14.88 25.80
N LEU A 5 -43.13 -15.54 24.70
CA LEU A 5 -41.74 -15.80 24.40
C LEU A 5 -41.19 -14.55 23.67
N GLN A 6 -40.35 -13.77 24.34
CA GLN A 6 -39.63 -12.66 23.68
C GLN A 6 -38.45 -13.23 22.93
N LEU A 7 -38.52 -13.15 21.61
CA LEU A 7 -37.43 -13.47 20.68
C LEU A 7 -36.58 -12.23 20.52
N THR A 8 -35.43 -12.19 21.19
CA THR A 8 -34.41 -11.14 20.98
C THR A 8 -33.63 -11.47 19.71
N ALA A 9 -33.90 -10.72 18.64
CA ALA A 9 -33.10 -10.77 17.41
C ALA A 9 -31.75 -10.04 17.67
N VAL A 10 -30.66 -10.79 17.74
CA VAL A 10 -29.30 -10.26 17.71
C VAL A 10 -29.01 -9.89 16.26
N VAL A 11 -29.05 -8.61 15.95
CA VAL A 11 -28.56 -8.08 14.67
C VAL A 11 -27.02 -8.09 14.74
N ALA A 12 -26.39 -9.05 14.09
CA ALA A 12 -24.95 -9.02 13.87
C ALA A 12 -24.66 -7.94 12.82
N LEU A 13 -24.21 -6.77 13.28
CA LEU A 13 -23.70 -5.73 12.44
C LEU A 13 -22.29 -6.16 11.99
N SER A 14 -22.18 -6.65 10.76
CA SER A 14 -20.88 -6.88 10.13
C SER A 14 -20.23 -5.53 9.83
N LEU A 15 -19.39 -5.05 10.75
CA LEU A 15 -18.47 -3.95 10.45
C LEU A 15 -17.46 -4.47 9.42
N ALA A 16 -17.58 -4.01 8.18
CA ALA A 16 -16.49 -4.10 7.23
C ALA A 16 -15.32 -3.28 7.81
N ALA A 17 -14.23 -3.96 8.17
CA ALA A 17 -12.99 -3.30 8.53
C ALA A 17 -12.49 -2.54 7.29
N ILE A 18 -12.55 -1.21 7.32
CA ILE A 18 -11.88 -0.38 6.33
C ILE A 18 -10.41 -0.37 6.75
N ASP A 19 -9.58 -1.11 6.01
CA ASP A 19 -8.13 -1.03 6.17
C ASP A 19 -7.70 0.42 5.88
N ALA A 20 -7.23 1.14 6.88
CA ALA A 20 -6.53 2.40 6.66
C ALA A 20 -5.17 2.07 6.05
N LYS A 21 -4.99 2.40 4.78
CA LYS A 21 -3.78 2.11 4.04
C LYS A 21 -3.05 3.42 3.79
N ALA A 22 -1.80 3.48 4.24
CA ALA A 22 -0.87 4.51 3.79
C ALA A 22 -0.51 4.20 2.33
N GLN A 23 -0.55 5.18 1.46
CA GLN A 23 -0.17 5.14 0.02
C GLN A 23 -0.06 3.73 -0.61
N LEU A 24 -0.44 3.55 -1.86
CA LEU A 24 -0.28 2.25 -2.54
C LEU A 24 1.20 1.85 -2.53
N PRO A 25 1.57 0.71 -1.91
CA PRO A 25 2.98 0.35 -1.69
C PRO A 25 3.76 0.22 -2.99
N ASN A 26 5.04 0.59 -2.95
CA ASN A 26 5.96 0.36 -4.07
C ASN A 26 5.97 -1.12 -4.48
N GLY A 27 5.90 -1.37 -5.80
CA GLY A 27 5.81 -2.73 -6.34
C GLY A 27 4.38 -3.27 -6.49
N SER A 28 3.37 -2.53 -6.03
CA SER A 28 1.97 -2.85 -6.31
C SER A 28 1.65 -2.68 -7.80
N ILE A 29 0.58 -3.34 -8.24
CA ILE A 29 0.02 -3.09 -9.58
C ILE A 29 -0.92 -1.90 -9.50
N ALA A 30 -0.64 -0.86 -10.29
CA ALA A 30 -1.50 0.32 -10.37
C ALA A 30 -2.89 -0.06 -10.89
N PRO A 31 -3.98 0.27 -10.19
CA PRO A 31 -5.34 0.10 -10.71
C PRO A 31 -5.54 0.92 -11.99
N ASP A 32 -6.21 0.34 -13.00
CA ASP A 32 -6.57 1.08 -14.20
C ASP A 32 -7.64 2.13 -13.92
N TRP A 33 -7.61 3.22 -14.69
CA TRP A 33 -8.63 4.25 -14.65
C TRP A 33 -8.83 4.89 -16.02
N THR A 34 -10.04 5.43 -16.21
CA THR A 34 -10.37 6.33 -17.33
C THR A 34 -10.92 7.60 -16.74
N LEU A 35 -10.22 8.70 -16.93
CA LEU A 35 -10.59 10.02 -16.43
C LEU A 35 -10.57 11.05 -17.56
N THR A 36 -11.36 12.12 -17.40
CA THR A 36 -11.46 13.19 -18.39
C THR A 36 -10.79 14.43 -17.84
N ASP A 37 -9.92 15.08 -18.64
CA ASP A 37 -9.27 16.32 -18.26
C ASP A 37 -10.20 17.52 -18.37
N ILE A 38 -9.75 18.70 -17.91
CA ILE A 38 -10.51 19.96 -17.92
C ILE A 38 -10.84 20.44 -19.34
N ASN A 39 -10.21 19.90 -20.37
CA ASN A 39 -10.45 20.19 -21.79
C ASN A 39 -11.44 19.22 -22.43
N GLY A 40 -11.95 18.24 -21.67
CA GLY A 40 -12.90 17.23 -22.13
C GLY A 40 -12.25 16.05 -22.85
N VAL A 41 -10.93 15.89 -22.79
CA VAL A 41 -10.21 14.75 -23.37
C VAL A 41 -10.19 13.60 -22.37
N SER A 42 -10.57 12.41 -22.83
CA SER A 42 -10.55 11.18 -22.02
C SER A 42 -9.17 10.52 -22.08
N HIS A 43 -8.63 10.18 -20.92
CA HIS A 43 -7.35 9.52 -20.75
C HIS A 43 -7.55 8.17 -20.03
N ASN A 44 -6.81 7.15 -20.46
CA ASN A 44 -6.84 5.84 -19.80
C ASN A 44 -5.40 5.38 -19.50
N LEU A 45 -5.13 5.07 -18.23
CA LEU A 45 -3.80 4.70 -17.76
C LEU A 45 -3.21 3.53 -18.54
N TYR A 46 -3.96 2.43 -18.68
CA TYR A 46 -3.43 1.23 -19.32
C TYR A 46 -3.23 1.39 -20.83
N THR A 47 -3.94 2.31 -21.46
CA THR A 47 -3.69 2.67 -22.88
C THR A 47 -2.30 3.27 -23.04
N ASP A 48 -1.91 4.21 -22.16
CA ASP A 48 -0.58 4.81 -22.21
C ASP A 48 0.53 3.79 -21.86
N LEU A 49 0.31 2.99 -20.83
CA LEU A 49 1.27 1.95 -20.43
C LEU A 49 1.44 0.90 -21.52
N ASN A 50 0.37 0.49 -22.19
CA ASN A 50 0.42 -0.45 -23.33
C ASN A 50 1.11 0.15 -24.56
N ALA A 51 1.09 1.49 -24.72
CA ALA A 51 1.88 2.21 -25.70
C ALA A 51 3.38 2.33 -25.33
N GLY A 52 3.79 1.73 -24.21
CA GLY A 52 5.17 1.72 -23.70
C GLY A 52 5.59 2.99 -22.96
N LYS A 53 4.63 3.84 -22.59
CA LYS A 53 4.89 5.05 -21.82
C LYS A 53 5.08 4.74 -20.35
N THR A 54 5.97 5.47 -19.68
CA THR A 54 5.95 5.58 -18.21
C THR A 54 5.03 6.74 -17.82
N VAL A 55 4.10 6.49 -16.93
CA VAL A 55 3.13 7.50 -16.50
C VAL A 55 3.52 8.06 -15.15
N PHE A 56 3.56 9.38 -15.03
CA PHE A 56 3.70 10.09 -13.76
C PHE A 56 2.36 10.72 -13.41
N ILE A 57 1.91 10.51 -12.17
CA ILE A 57 0.68 11.06 -11.64
C ILE A 57 1.03 11.92 -10.44
N ASP A 58 0.65 13.18 -10.48
CA ASP A 58 0.65 14.09 -9.34
C ASP A 58 -0.77 14.17 -8.79
N VAL A 59 -0.99 13.58 -7.62
CA VAL A 59 -2.25 13.74 -6.88
C VAL A 59 -2.05 14.84 -5.86
N SER A 60 -2.65 15.99 -6.12
CA SER A 60 -2.49 17.22 -5.34
C SER A 60 -3.86 17.84 -5.03
N ALA A 61 -3.89 18.90 -4.22
CA ALA A 61 -5.10 19.66 -3.96
C ALA A 61 -4.80 21.15 -4.07
N THR A 62 -5.73 21.94 -4.62
CA THR A 62 -5.55 23.37 -4.88
C THR A 62 -5.21 24.21 -3.65
N TRP A 63 -5.67 23.79 -2.46
CA TRP A 63 -5.38 24.44 -1.17
C TRP A 63 -4.05 24.03 -0.52
N CYS A 64 -3.41 22.98 -1.03
CA CYS A 64 -2.23 22.37 -0.43
C CYS A 64 -0.95 23.18 -0.69
N GLY A 65 -0.35 23.74 0.33
CA GLY A 65 0.87 24.58 0.23
C GLY A 65 2.09 23.82 -0.32
N PRO A 66 2.45 22.62 0.21
CA PRO A 66 3.52 21.79 -0.35
C PRO A 66 3.31 21.41 -1.82
N CYS A 67 2.05 21.14 -2.23
CA CYS A 67 1.70 20.86 -3.62
C CYS A 67 1.99 22.07 -4.52
N TRP A 68 1.56 23.25 -4.10
CA TRP A 68 1.82 24.50 -4.81
C TRP A 68 3.31 24.81 -4.92
N SER A 69 4.06 24.55 -3.83
CA SER A 69 5.52 24.73 -3.87
C SER A 69 6.16 23.80 -4.90
N TYR A 70 5.71 22.55 -5.02
CA TYR A 70 6.23 21.60 -6.00
C TYR A 70 5.78 21.98 -7.42
N HIS A 71 4.51 22.34 -7.62
CA HIS A 71 3.98 22.84 -8.89
C HIS A 71 4.85 23.98 -9.45
N ASN A 72 5.22 24.97 -8.62
CA ASN A 72 6.05 26.11 -9.03
C ASN A 72 7.52 25.75 -9.32
N THR A 73 7.96 24.51 -9.08
CA THR A 73 9.29 24.08 -9.56
C THR A 73 9.30 23.79 -11.06
N ASN A 74 8.15 23.68 -11.70
CA ASN A 74 7.94 23.24 -13.08
C ASN A 74 8.51 21.83 -13.38
N ALA A 75 8.81 21.02 -12.36
CA ALA A 75 9.47 19.71 -12.54
C ALA A 75 8.65 18.78 -13.46
N LEU A 76 7.33 18.76 -13.30
CA LEU A 76 6.43 17.93 -14.11
C LEU A 76 6.18 18.53 -15.49
N GLU A 77 6.13 19.85 -15.61
CA GLU A 77 6.02 20.55 -16.90
C GLU A 77 7.29 20.33 -17.74
N ASP A 78 8.47 20.49 -17.13
CA ASP A 78 9.75 20.22 -17.80
C ASP A 78 9.86 18.74 -18.24
N LEU A 79 9.38 17.80 -17.41
CA LEU A 79 9.32 16.39 -17.75
C LEU A 79 8.41 16.15 -18.95
N TRP A 80 7.23 16.78 -18.98
CA TRP A 80 6.28 16.71 -20.10
C TRP A 80 6.86 17.32 -21.38
N VAL A 81 7.40 18.53 -21.31
CA VAL A 81 7.96 19.24 -22.46
C VAL A 81 9.08 18.43 -23.14
N ASN A 82 9.97 17.81 -22.36
CA ASN A 82 11.15 17.13 -22.89
C ASN A 82 10.90 15.65 -23.24
N HIS A 83 9.92 15.00 -22.61
CA HIS A 83 9.73 13.55 -22.69
C HIS A 83 8.29 13.12 -22.99
N GLY A 84 7.36 14.08 -23.09
CA GLY A 84 5.94 13.84 -23.35
C GLY A 84 5.65 13.30 -24.75
N PRO A 85 4.38 12.96 -25.03
CA PRO A 85 3.96 12.38 -26.30
C PRO A 85 4.19 13.32 -27.47
N THR A 86 4.71 12.80 -28.57
CA THR A 86 4.87 13.59 -29.81
C THR A 86 3.54 14.21 -30.23
N GLY A 87 3.55 15.51 -30.47
CA GLY A 87 2.34 16.30 -30.83
C GLY A 87 1.49 16.75 -29.61
N GLY A 88 1.93 16.41 -28.40
CA GLY A 88 1.33 16.98 -27.18
C GLY A 88 1.56 18.50 -27.10
N THR A 89 0.71 19.19 -26.34
CA THR A 89 0.80 20.65 -26.13
C THR A 89 2.17 21.02 -25.58
N ASN A 90 2.88 21.94 -26.21
CA ASN A 90 4.23 22.42 -25.86
C ASN A 90 5.33 21.33 -25.77
N VAL A 91 5.06 20.11 -26.17
CA VAL A 91 6.07 19.05 -26.20
C VAL A 91 7.14 19.37 -27.23
N SER A 92 8.41 19.24 -26.85
CA SER A 92 9.56 19.49 -27.69
C SER A 92 9.55 18.62 -28.96
N ALA A 93 9.99 19.18 -30.09
CA ALA A 93 10.19 18.40 -31.30
C ALA A 93 11.26 17.31 -31.16
N SER A 94 12.15 17.42 -30.16
CA SER A 94 13.18 16.44 -29.81
C SER A 94 12.79 15.53 -28.64
N THR A 95 11.50 15.45 -28.30
CA THR A 95 10.99 14.62 -27.21
C THR A 95 11.44 13.15 -27.35
N THR A 96 11.71 12.50 -26.22
CA THR A 96 11.92 11.04 -26.21
C THR A 96 10.62 10.26 -26.38
N ASN A 97 9.46 10.94 -26.24
CA ASN A 97 8.13 10.36 -26.47
C ASN A 97 7.86 9.09 -25.65
N ASP A 98 8.34 9.04 -24.40
CA ASP A 98 8.28 7.85 -23.56
C ASP A 98 7.71 8.09 -22.15
N VAL A 99 7.21 9.32 -21.89
CA VAL A 99 6.58 9.72 -20.65
C VAL A 99 5.19 10.28 -20.91
N VAL A 100 4.26 10.09 -19.96
CA VAL A 100 3.01 10.86 -19.84
C VAL A 100 2.93 11.40 -18.41
N VAL A 101 2.44 12.62 -18.27
CA VAL A 101 2.25 13.28 -16.98
C VAL A 101 0.79 13.64 -16.81
N TYR A 102 0.23 13.37 -15.63
CA TYR A 102 -1.12 13.77 -15.24
C TYR A 102 -1.09 14.50 -13.91
N PHE A 103 -1.70 15.66 -13.85
CA PHE A 103 -2.14 16.27 -12.61
C PHE A 103 -3.57 15.78 -12.33
N ILE A 104 -3.82 15.30 -11.09
CA ILE A 104 -5.14 14.87 -10.64
C ILE A 104 -5.48 15.65 -9.37
N GLU A 105 -6.55 16.46 -9.43
CA GLU A 105 -7.09 17.10 -8.23
C GLU A 105 -7.64 16.04 -7.28
N GLY A 106 -7.03 15.93 -6.11
CA GLY A 106 -7.31 14.88 -5.13
C GLY A 106 -8.47 15.19 -4.19
N ASP A 107 -8.90 16.46 -4.11
CA ASP A 107 -10.01 16.89 -3.25
C ASP A 107 -11.29 17.09 -4.08
N GLY A 108 -12.25 16.21 -3.90
CA GLY A 108 -13.53 16.27 -4.60
C GLY A 108 -14.42 17.46 -4.22
N ALA A 109 -14.00 18.32 -3.30
CA ALA A 109 -14.65 19.57 -2.98
C ALA A 109 -14.09 20.78 -3.76
N THR A 110 -12.94 20.58 -4.44
CA THR A 110 -12.34 21.63 -5.30
C THR A 110 -13.29 22.00 -6.44
N THR A 111 -13.29 23.26 -6.77
CA THR A 111 -14.08 23.84 -7.86
C THR A 111 -13.18 24.31 -8.99
N ASN A 112 -13.71 24.37 -10.21
CA ASN A 112 -12.98 24.93 -11.36
C ASN A 112 -12.48 26.37 -11.11
N ALA A 113 -13.18 27.17 -10.28
CA ALA A 113 -12.73 28.51 -9.91
C ALA A 113 -11.42 28.45 -9.09
N GLN A 114 -11.30 27.48 -8.16
CA GLN A 114 -10.10 27.28 -7.35
C GLN A 114 -8.92 26.79 -8.18
N LEU A 115 -9.14 25.91 -9.17
CA LEU A 115 -8.09 25.53 -10.13
C LEU A 115 -7.55 26.76 -10.88
N ASN A 116 -8.42 27.74 -11.21
CA ASN A 116 -8.04 28.96 -11.91
C ASN A 116 -7.65 30.10 -10.95
N GLY A 117 -7.23 29.82 -9.73
CA GLY A 117 -6.69 30.82 -8.81
C GLY A 117 -7.73 31.68 -8.09
N ILE A 118 -9.02 31.28 -8.06
CA ILE A 118 -10.09 32.08 -7.46
C ILE A 118 -10.63 31.40 -6.21
N GLY A 119 -10.63 32.11 -5.09
CA GLY A 119 -11.15 31.61 -3.80
C GLY A 119 -10.08 30.97 -2.92
N SER A 120 -10.43 29.88 -2.21
CA SER A 120 -9.52 29.19 -1.28
C SER A 120 -8.58 28.25 -2.05
N THR A 121 -7.55 28.81 -2.64
CA THR A 121 -6.53 28.11 -3.43
C THR A 121 -5.16 28.74 -3.19
N GLN A 122 -4.07 28.04 -3.50
CA GLN A 122 -2.72 28.59 -3.45
C GLN A 122 -2.38 29.46 -4.66
N GLY A 123 -3.04 29.27 -5.80
CA GLY A 123 -2.80 30.03 -7.03
C GLY A 123 -3.54 29.47 -8.25
N ASP A 124 -3.11 29.89 -9.43
CA ASP A 124 -3.61 29.41 -10.72
C ASP A 124 -2.84 28.16 -11.14
N TRP A 125 -3.50 27.00 -11.09
CA TRP A 125 -2.93 25.69 -11.39
C TRP A 125 -2.99 25.32 -12.87
N VAL A 126 -3.66 26.14 -13.68
CA VAL A 126 -3.94 25.85 -15.09
C VAL A 126 -3.02 26.63 -16.03
N THR A 127 -2.82 27.92 -15.74
CA THR A 127 -2.02 28.76 -16.60
C THR A 127 -0.55 28.35 -16.64
N GLY A 128 -0.04 28.05 -17.83
CA GLY A 128 1.35 27.63 -18.03
C GLY A 128 1.58 26.12 -17.93
N VAL A 129 0.54 25.33 -17.65
CA VAL A 129 0.61 23.87 -17.64
C VAL A 129 0.19 23.29 -18.97
N SER A 130 0.99 22.39 -19.52
CA SER A 130 0.78 21.79 -20.85
C SER A 130 0.36 20.33 -20.79
N HIS A 131 0.67 19.64 -19.70
CA HIS A 131 0.18 18.27 -19.47
C HIS A 131 -1.28 18.26 -19.00
N PRO A 132 -2.03 17.16 -19.19
CA PRO A 132 -3.42 17.06 -18.78
C PRO A 132 -3.64 17.33 -17.28
N ILE A 133 -4.63 18.18 -16.99
CA ILE A 133 -5.14 18.45 -15.66
C ILE A 133 -6.50 17.79 -15.54
N ILE A 134 -6.67 16.93 -14.56
CA ILE A 134 -7.89 16.15 -14.32
C ILE A 134 -8.52 16.62 -13.01
N ASP A 135 -9.77 17.09 -13.09
CA ASP A 135 -10.59 17.50 -11.94
C ASP A 135 -11.84 16.59 -11.88
N PRO A 136 -11.73 15.42 -11.24
CA PRO A 136 -12.82 14.46 -11.26
C PRO A 136 -13.96 14.87 -10.32
N ALA A 137 -15.20 14.46 -10.64
CA ALA A 137 -16.31 14.60 -9.71
C ALA A 137 -16.00 13.87 -8.37
N ALA A 138 -16.55 14.40 -7.26
CA ALA A 138 -16.27 13.95 -5.89
C ALA A 138 -16.35 12.41 -5.70
N ALA A 139 -17.36 11.73 -6.26
CA ALA A 139 -17.49 10.28 -6.16
C ALA A 139 -16.38 9.52 -6.91
N THR A 140 -15.93 10.07 -8.04
CA THR A 140 -14.88 9.49 -8.89
C THR A 140 -13.52 9.60 -8.20
N ILE A 141 -13.19 10.80 -7.70
CA ILE A 141 -11.91 10.99 -6.99
C ILE A 141 -11.86 10.23 -5.67
N SER A 142 -12.98 10.11 -4.95
CA SER A 142 -13.06 9.27 -3.76
C SER A 142 -12.73 7.80 -4.08
N THR A 143 -13.23 7.26 -5.19
CA THR A 143 -12.91 5.91 -5.66
C THR A 143 -11.44 5.79 -6.08
N PHE A 144 -10.90 6.79 -6.80
CA PHE A 144 -9.50 6.82 -7.19
C PHE A 144 -8.59 6.85 -5.95
N ASN A 145 -8.85 7.76 -5.01
CA ASN A 145 -8.08 7.89 -3.77
C ASN A 145 -8.10 6.58 -2.95
N SER A 146 -9.24 5.89 -2.89
CA SER A 146 -9.35 4.59 -2.26
C SER A 146 -8.51 3.53 -2.96
N ASN A 147 -8.57 3.44 -4.30
CA ASN A 147 -7.83 2.46 -5.09
C ASN A 147 -6.32 2.69 -5.02
N TYR A 148 -5.87 3.94 -5.03
CA TYR A 148 -4.47 4.35 -4.95
C TYR A 148 -4.00 4.59 -3.52
N GLN A 149 -4.90 4.42 -2.54
CA GLN A 149 -4.63 4.57 -1.11
C GLN A 149 -3.99 5.93 -0.79
N ILE A 150 -4.55 7.01 -1.38
CA ILE A 150 -4.02 8.36 -1.19
C ILE A 150 -4.27 8.80 0.26
N GLY A 151 -3.21 8.96 1.04
CA GLY A 151 -3.23 9.37 2.44
C GLY A 151 -2.78 10.81 2.67
N PHE A 152 -2.04 11.41 1.73
CA PHE A 152 -1.56 12.79 1.82
C PHE A 152 -1.33 13.41 0.44
N PHE A 153 -1.20 14.75 0.42
CA PHE A 153 -0.85 15.55 -0.75
C PHE A 153 0.46 16.33 -0.53
N PRO A 154 1.32 16.49 -1.58
CA PRO A 154 1.18 15.85 -2.89
C PRO A 154 1.66 14.40 -2.84
N THR A 155 1.02 13.53 -3.63
CA THR A 155 1.48 12.18 -3.89
C THR A 155 1.93 12.05 -5.33
N ILE A 156 3.24 11.85 -5.55
CA ILE A 156 3.79 11.70 -6.89
C ILE A 156 4.12 10.23 -7.13
N TYR A 157 3.35 9.60 -8.00
CA TYR A 157 3.57 8.23 -8.44
C TYR A 157 4.22 8.18 -9.83
N MET A 158 5.13 7.23 -9.99
CA MET A 158 5.61 6.75 -11.28
C MET A 158 5.05 5.35 -11.53
N ILE A 159 4.48 5.12 -12.71
CA ILE A 159 3.92 3.82 -13.11
C ILE A 159 4.64 3.36 -14.37
N CYS A 160 5.30 2.22 -14.27
CA CYS A 160 6.03 1.62 -15.40
C CYS A 160 5.08 0.95 -16.40
N PRO A 161 5.49 0.71 -17.66
CA PRO A 161 4.69 0.01 -18.68
C PRO A 161 4.12 -1.34 -18.21
N ASN A 162 4.83 -2.05 -17.32
CA ASN A 162 4.36 -3.29 -16.71
C ASN A 162 3.37 -3.09 -15.55
N ARG A 163 2.83 -1.86 -15.39
CA ARG A 163 1.82 -1.47 -14.39
C ARG A 163 2.32 -1.41 -12.94
N VAL A 164 3.62 -1.64 -12.71
CA VAL A 164 4.19 -1.54 -11.36
C VAL A 164 4.34 -0.07 -10.96
N ILE A 165 3.79 0.27 -9.78
CA ILE A 165 3.79 1.62 -9.23
C ILE A 165 4.96 1.84 -8.27
N LYS A 166 5.45 3.07 -8.23
CA LYS A 166 6.47 3.53 -7.28
C LYS A 166 6.14 4.95 -6.83
N LEU A 167 6.10 5.17 -5.52
CA LEU A 167 6.06 6.51 -4.94
C LEU A 167 7.45 7.14 -5.12
N VAL A 168 7.53 8.21 -5.90
CA VAL A 168 8.81 8.88 -6.22
C VAL A 168 8.98 10.20 -5.48
N GLY A 169 7.88 10.78 -4.97
CA GLY A 169 7.90 12.06 -4.25
C GLY A 169 8.25 13.25 -5.13
N GLN A 170 8.54 14.38 -4.50
CA GLN A 170 8.75 15.68 -5.15
C GLN A 170 10.20 15.79 -5.69
N LEU A 171 10.48 15.13 -6.80
CA LEU A 171 11.78 15.15 -7.46
C LEU A 171 11.83 16.18 -8.60
N SER A 172 13.03 16.59 -9.01
CA SER A 172 13.24 17.40 -10.23
C SER A 172 12.93 16.59 -11.49
N ALA A 173 12.66 17.25 -12.61
CA ALA A 173 12.41 16.60 -13.90
C ALA A 173 13.50 15.60 -14.29
N THR A 174 14.78 15.99 -14.12
CA THR A 174 15.92 15.10 -14.39
C THR A 174 15.91 13.85 -13.49
N ALA A 175 15.59 14.01 -12.20
CA ALA A 175 15.55 12.89 -11.26
C ALA A 175 14.34 11.97 -11.52
N LEU A 176 13.18 12.53 -11.90
CA LEU A 176 12.01 11.75 -12.33
C LEU A 176 12.32 10.93 -13.58
N TYR A 177 12.96 11.57 -14.58
CA TYR A 177 13.34 10.86 -15.79
C TYR A 177 14.41 9.79 -15.53
N ALA A 178 15.36 10.03 -14.62
CA ALA A 178 16.30 9.02 -14.18
C ALA A 178 15.59 7.85 -13.47
N ALA A 179 14.58 8.13 -12.64
CA ALA A 179 13.78 7.11 -11.99
C ALA A 179 13.04 6.22 -13.00
N LYS A 180 12.55 6.79 -14.11
CA LYS A 180 11.94 6.05 -15.24
C LYS A 180 12.90 4.99 -15.80
N GLY A 181 14.20 5.25 -15.82
CA GLY A 181 15.21 4.27 -16.24
C GLY A 181 15.24 2.98 -15.41
N THR A 182 14.56 2.93 -14.26
CA THR A 182 14.38 1.71 -13.45
C THR A 182 13.20 0.84 -13.89
N CYS A 183 12.38 1.31 -14.83
CA CYS A 183 11.28 0.52 -15.38
C CYS A 183 11.81 -0.63 -16.24
N PRO A 184 11.22 -1.84 -16.19
CA PRO A 184 11.57 -2.91 -17.08
C PRO A 184 11.24 -2.55 -18.54
N ALA A 185 11.89 -3.25 -19.46
CA ALA A 185 11.59 -3.13 -20.89
C ALA A 185 10.11 -3.50 -21.17
N VAL A 186 9.55 -2.92 -22.22
CA VAL A 186 8.20 -3.25 -22.69
C VAL A 186 8.15 -4.74 -23.10
N ALA A 187 7.01 -5.39 -22.81
CA ALA A 187 6.81 -6.80 -23.12
C ALA A 187 7.08 -7.11 -24.58
N ALA A 188 7.86 -8.17 -24.83
CA ALA A 188 8.19 -8.71 -26.14
C ALA A 188 7.55 -10.09 -26.34
N ALA A 189 7.67 -10.67 -27.56
CA ALA A 189 7.06 -11.96 -27.86
C ALA A 189 7.79 -13.15 -27.19
N ALA A 190 9.07 -13.00 -26.83
CA ALA A 190 9.81 -14.04 -26.13
C ALA A 190 9.23 -14.24 -24.71
N PRO A 191 9.06 -15.49 -24.24
CA PRO A 191 8.56 -15.76 -22.89
C PRO A 191 9.40 -15.07 -21.83
N ASP A 192 8.74 -14.37 -20.91
CA ASP A 192 9.38 -13.65 -19.81
C ASP A 192 8.45 -13.63 -18.60
N ALA A 193 8.81 -14.38 -17.56
CA ALA A 193 8.13 -14.42 -16.28
C ALA A 193 8.96 -13.65 -15.25
N ALA A 194 8.41 -12.60 -14.66
CA ALA A 194 9.08 -11.78 -13.67
C ALA A 194 8.60 -12.08 -12.26
N LEU A 195 9.51 -11.99 -11.27
CA LEU A 195 9.16 -11.91 -9.86
C LEU A 195 9.04 -10.45 -9.44
N LEU A 196 7.86 -10.06 -8.98
CA LEU A 196 7.67 -8.78 -8.31
C LEU A 196 8.09 -8.86 -6.84
N ALA A 197 7.87 -7.79 -6.08
CA ALA A 197 8.25 -7.76 -4.66
C ALA A 197 7.68 -8.94 -3.88
N SER A 198 8.43 -9.44 -2.89
CA SER A 198 7.94 -10.48 -1.98
C SER A 198 6.78 -9.94 -1.15
N MET A 199 5.72 -10.73 -1.06
CA MET A 199 4.55 -10.45 -0.21
C MET A 199 4.73 -11.10 1.17
N SER A 200 5.82 -10.82 1.87
CA SER A 200 6.11 -11.42 3.17
C SER A 200 5.26 -10.81 4.28
N THR A 201 4.90 -11.65 5.25
CA THR A 201 4.35 -11.19 6.53
C THR A 201 5.46 -10.55 7.35
N PRO A 202 5.32 -9.31 7.83
CA PRO A 202 6.41 -8.57 8.46
C PRO A 202 6.99 -9.26 9.70
N THR A 203 6.14 -9.89 10.55
CA THR A 203 6.60 -10.51 11.80
C THR A 203 5.79 -11.77 12.12
N VAL A 204 6.49 -12.87 12.49
CA VAL A 204 5.89 -14.16 12.85
C VAL A 204 6.54 -14.75 14.10
N CYS A 205 5.89 -15.75 14.74
CA CYS A 205 6.40 -16.40 15.96
C CYS A 205 7.17 -17.69 15.68
N ASP A 206 6.87 -18.42 14.62
CA ASP A 206 7.50 -19.71 14.31
C ASP A 206 7.50 -20.08 12.82
N LEU A 207 6.41 -19.87 12.11
CA LEU A 207 6.26 -20.25 10.72
C LEU A 207 6.19 -19.01 9.81
N ALA A 208 7.12 -18.90 8.88
CA ALA A 208 7.04 -17.93 7.80
C ALA A 208 6.24 -18.53 6.63
N THR A 209 5.21 -17.81 6.17
CA THR A 209 4.51 -18.14 4.92
C THR A 209 5.28 -17.56 3.76
N LEU A 210 5.73 -18.42 2.84
CA LEU A 210 6.50 -18.05 1.66
C LEU A 210 5.55 -17.63 0.56
N LYS A 211 5.48 -16.33 0.27
CA LYS A 211 4.63 -15.75 -0.78
C LYS A 211 5.43 -14.87 -1.71
N THR A 212 5.10 -14.89 -2.98
CA THR A 212 5.65 -14.00 -3.98
C THR A 212 4.60 -13.71 -5.05
N ARG A 213 4.84 -12.69 -5.87
CA ARG A 213 3.99 -12.36 -7.01
C ARG A 213 4.78 -12.60 -8.28
N ILE A 214 4.18 -13.36 -9.21
CA ILE A 214 4.69 -13.52 -10.57
C ILE A 214 3.91 -12.62 -11.52
N GLN A 215 4.58 -12.11 -12.55
CA GLN A 215 3.96 -11.35 -13.63
C GLN A 215 4.46 -11.88 -14.98
N ASN A 216 3.57 -11.91 -15.95
CA ASN A 216 3.95 -12.18 -17.33
C ASN A 216 4.39 -10.89 -18.04
N ASN A 217 5.66 -10.73 -18.29
CA ASN A 217 6.23 -9.59 -19.03
C ASN A 217 6.42 -9.87 -20.53
N SER A 218 5.75 -10.92 -21.06
CA SER A 218 5.73 -11.27 -22.48
C SER A 218 4.38 -10.95 -23.11
N THR A 219 4.35 -10.76 -24.43
CA THR A 219 3.10 -10.74 -25.20
C THR A 219 2.53 -12.16 -25.44
N THR A 220 3.33 -13.21 -25.16
CA THR A 220 2.88 -14.61 -25.15
C THR A 220 2.32 -14.98 -23.79
N THR A 221 1.17 -15.66 -23.74
CA THR A 221 0.56 -16.10 -22.49
C THR A 221 1.51 -17.02 -21.70
N LEU A 222 1.74 -16.67 -20.41
CA LEU A 222 2.49 -17.53 -19.48
C LEU A 222 1.55 -18.61 -18.93
N THR A 223 1.90 -19.87 -19.16
CA THR A 223 1.09 -21.02 -18.72
C THR A 223 1.72 -21.81 -17.58
N SER A 224 3.03 -21.71 -17.40
CA SER A 224 3.75 -22.39 -16.30
C SER A 224 5.11 -21.75 -16.04
N CYS A 225 5.55 -21.83 -14.78
CA CYS A 225 6.93 -21.58 -14.37
C CYS A 225 7.23 -22.31 -13.05
N THR A 226 8.50 -22.57 -12.78
CA THR A 226 8.92 -23.15 -11.47
C THR A 226 9.55 -22.06 -10.63
N ILE A 227 9.04 -21.91 -9.39
CA ILE A 227 9.52 -20.94 -8.43
C ILE A 227 10.15 -21.69 -7.27
N ILE A 228 11.34 -21.26 -6.84
CA ILE A 228 11.99 -21.76 -5.63
C ILE A 228 12.12 -20.63 -4.61
N ALA A 229 12.04 -20.98 -3.32
CA ALA A 229 12.41 -20.11 -2.22
C ALA A 229 13.64 -20.66 -1.51
N LYS A 230 14.59 -19.80 -1.18
CA LYS A 230 15.81 -20.13 -0.46
C LYS A 230 15.96 -19.33 0.82
N GLN A 231 16.50 -19.96 1.85
CA GLN A 231 17.05 -19.35 3.04
C GLN A 231 18.57 -19.49 2.97
N GLY A 232 19.27 -18.40 2.70
CA GLY A 232 20.68 -18.46 2.34
C GLY A 232 20.91 -19.36 1.11
N ALA A 233 21.75 -20.38 1.22
CA ALA A 233 22.00 -21.33 0.15
C ALA A 233 20.97 -22.49 0.08
N THR A 234 20.15 -22.69 1.12
CA THR A 234 19.23 -23.84 1.24
C THR A 234 17.90 -23.54 0.57
N THR A 235 17.46 -24.41 -0.35
CA THR A 235 16.12 -24.37 -0.92
C THR A 235 15.13 -24.91 0.14
N VAL A 236 14.17 -24.05 0.53
CA VAL A 236 13.15 -24.36 1.54
C VAL A 236 11.77 -24.64 0.92
N ALA A 237 11.56 -24.24 -0.33
CA ALA A 237 10.36 -24.57 -1.08
C ALA A 237 10.64 -24.61 -2.59
N THR A 238 9.90 -25.45 -3.31
CA THR A 238 9.85 -25.49 -4.77
C THR A 238 8.38 -25.59 -5.18
N PHE A 239 7.94 -24.72 -6.05
CA PHE A 239 6.54 -24.64 -6.47
C PHE A 239 6.43 -24.59 -8.00
N PRO A 240 5.88 -25.63 -8.65
CA PRO A 240 5.55 -25.61 -10.06
C PRO A 240 4.22 -24.87 -10.27
N TRP A 241 4.29 -23.61 -10.63
CA TRP A 241 3.10 -22.83 -10.92
C TRP A 241 2.57 -23.17 -12.32
N THR A 242 1.24 -23.30 -12.42
CA THR A 242 0.51 -23.46 -13.69
C THR A 242 -0.71 -22.53 -13.69
N GLY A 243 -1.03 -21.96 -14.84
CA GLY A 243 -2.16 -21.04 -14.98
C GLY A 243 -2.26 -20.45 -16.38
N SER A 244 -2.81 -19.26 -16.51
CA SER A 244 -2.92 -18.52 -17.77
C SER A 244 -2.82 -17.03 -17.46
N LEU A 245 -1.65 -16.45 -17.69
CA LEU A 245 -1.43 -15.02 -17.51
C LEU A 245 -1.16 -14.37 -18.88
N GLY A 246 -2.05 -13.49 -19.30
CA GLY A 246 -1.83 -12.58 -20.43
C GLY A 246 -0.76 -11.55 -20.11
N THR A 247 -0.42 -10.70 -21.08
CA THR A 247 0.59 -9.63 -20.91
C THR A 247 0.30 -8.76 -19.69
N TYR A 248 1.30 -8.61 -18.83
CA TYR A 248 1.26 -7.88 -17.54
C TYR A 248 0.24 -8.38 -16.53
N ALA A 249 -0.47 -9.48 -16.82
CA ALA A 249 -1.25 -10.16 -15.79
C ALA A 249 -0.34 -10.80 -14.75
N TYR A 250 -0.82 -10.91 -13.52
CA TYR A 250 -0.03 -11.41 -12.40
C TYR A 250 -0.82 -12.46 -11.60
N ALA A 251 -0.08 -13.23 -10.79
CA ALA A 251 -0.65 -14.13 -9.79
C ALA A 251 0.16 -14.05 -8.50
N ASP A 252 -0.56 -14.06 -7.37
CA ASP A 252 0.04 -14.22 -6.06
C ASP A 252 0.21 -15.72 -5.77
N VAL A 253 1.43 -16.13 -5.47
CA VAL A 253 1.80 -17.53 -5.30
C VAL A 253 2.26 -17.77 -3.86
N THR A 254 1.63 -18.74 -3.19
CA THR A 254 2.05 -19.25 -1.90
C THR A 254 2.82 -20.54 -2.13
N LEU A 255 4.13 -20.56 -1.81
CA LEU A 255 4.99 -21.70 -1.99
C LEU A 255 4.90 -22.70 -0.82
N GLY A 256 4.32 -22.29 0.31
CA GLY A 256 4.23 -23.07 1.53
C GLY A 256 4.66 -22.28 2.76
N THR A 257 4.97 -23.01 3.83
CA THR A 257 5.49 -22.43 5.09
C THR A 257 6.84 -23.06 5.44
N THR A 258 7.67 -22.32 6.16
CA THR A 258 8.95 -22.79 6.69
C THR A 258 9.17 -22.29 8.11
N PRO A 259 9.71 -23.13 9.04
CA PRO A 259 10.02 -22.66 10.39
C PRO A 259 11.17 -21.66 10.37
N ILE A 260 11.06 -20.63 11.20
CA ILE A 260 12.14 -19.69 11.50
C ILE A 260 12.28 -19.50 13.01
N THR A 261 13.49 -19.22 13.46
CA THR A 261 13.85 -18.96 14.87
C THR A 261 14.61 -17.66 15.06
N ALA A 262 14.80 -16.90 13.96
CA ALA A 262 15.44 -15.60 13.91
C ALA A 262 14.94 -14.82 12.70
N ASN A 263 15.19 -13.51 12.65
CA ASN A 263 14.95 -12.71 11.47
C ASN A 263 15.59 -13.33 10.23
N THR A 264 14.79 -13.54 9.20
CA THR A 264 15.21 -14.33 8.04
C THR A 264 14.87 -13.59 6.75
N THR A 265 15.84 -13.54 5.83
CA THR A 265 15.61 -13.11 4.45
C THR A 265 15.50 -14.31 3.54
N PHE A 266 14.42 -14.37 2.77
CA PHE A 266 14.19 -15.36 1.74
C PHE A 266 14.48 -14.76 0.37
N THR A 267 15.11 -15.54 -0.51
CA THR A 267 15.29 -15.21 -1.91
C THR A 267 14.39 -16.12 -2.73
N TYR A 268 13.58 -15.54 -3.60
CA TYR A 268 12.73 -16.24 -4.55
C TYR A 268 13.39 -16.20 -5.93
N SER A 269 13.28 -17.29 -6.68
CA SER A 269 13.83 -17.33 -8.04
C SER A 269 12.93 -18.16 -8.95
N ILE A 270 12.68 -17.66 -10.17
CA ILE A 270 12.15 -18.47 -11.28
C ILE A 270 13.32 -19.26 -11.86
N THR A 271 13.15 -20.57 -11.98
CA THR A 271 14.18 -21.48 -12.51
C THR A 271 13.90 -21.92 -13.95
N THR A 272 12.72 -21.65 -14.47
CA THR A 272 12.38 -21.86 -15.87
C THR A 272 13.14 -20.83 -16.72
N THR A 273 13.87 -21.30 -17.72
CA THR A 273 14.60 -20.39 -18.63
C THR A 273 13.64 -19.53 -19.43
N ASP A 274 13.89 -18.23 -19.45
CA ASP A 274 13.13 -17.24 -20.20
C ASP A 274 14.02 -16.14 -20.81
N ALA A 275 13.42 -15.09 -21.34
CA ALA A 275 14.15 -14.08 -22.13
C ALA A 275 14.96 -13.12 -21.26
N ILE A 276 14.52 -12.82 -20.02
CA ILE A 276 15.13 -11.80 -19.15
C ILE A 276 15.39 -12.36 -17.75
N SER A 277 16.54 -12.97 -17.56
CA SER A 277 16.90 -13.59 -16.27
C SER A 277 17.12 -12.60 -15.12
N THR A 278 17.28 -11.31 -15.40
CA THR A 278 17.52 -10.28 -14.36
C THR A 278 16.27 -9.93 -13.54
N ASN A 279 15.07 -10.23 -14.04
CA ASN A 279 13.79 -10.03 -13.35
C ASN A 279 13.28 -11.32 -12.66
N ASN A 280 14.03 -12.43 -12.76
CA ASN A 280 13.68 -13.74 -12.23
C ASN A 280 13.98 -13.91 -10.74
N THR A 281 14.37 -12.87 -10.04
CA THR A 281 14.68 -12.93 -8.61
C THR A 281 14.01 -11.81 -7.84
N SER A 282 13.55 -12.14 -6.64
CA SER A 282 13.10 -11.18 -5.64
C SER A 282 13.53 -11.64 -4.25
N SER A 283 13.46 -10.75 -3.26
CA SER A 283 13.75 -11.09 -1.88
C SER A 283 12.77 -10.41 -0.93
N GLY A 284 12.56 -11.02 0.23
CA GLY A 284 11.75 -10.45 1.31
C GLY A 284 12.26 -10.93 2.65
N SER A 285 12.20 -10.04 3.63
CA SER A 285 12.60 -10.34 5.00
C SER A 285 11.37 -10.57 5.87
N VAL A 286 11.46 -11.55 6.76
CA VAL A 286 10.47 -11.90 7.78
C VAL A 286 11.12 -11.70 9.13
N ASN A 287 10.49 -10.93 10.01
CA ASN A 287 10.93 -10.75 11.37
C ASN A 287 10.43 -11.89 12.25
N TYR A 288 11.27 -12.36 13.14
CA TYR A 288 10.92 -13.36 14.14
C TYR A 288 10.62 -12.68 15.48
N SER A 289 9.53 -13.06 16.11
CA SER A 289 9.21 -12.64 17.47
C SER A 289 9.27 -13.82 18.44
N ALA A 290 10.12 -13.69 19.46
CA ALA A 290 10.21 -14.64 20.55
C ALA A 290 9.20 -14.35 21.69
N LEU A 291 8.32 -13.37 21.54
CA LEU A 291 7.34 -12.99 22.57
C LEU A 291 6.35 -14.14 22.81
N GLN A 292 6.06 -14.40 24.08
CA GLN A 292 5.14 -15.46 24.50
C GLN A 292 4.13 -14.94 25.51
N ALA A 293 2.91 -15.44 25.41
CA ALA A 293 1.82 -15.24 26.37
C ALA A 293 1.47 -16.57 27.01
N ASN A 294 1.45 -16.63 28.35
CA ASN A 294 1.13 -17.83 29.14
C ASN A 294 -0.35 -17.90 29.53
N SER A 295 -1.22 -17.26 28.77
CA SER A 295 -2.68 -17.24 29.02
C SER A 295 -3.42 -17.08 27.70
N THR A 296 -4.52 -17.81 27.57
CA THR A 296 -5.50 -17.66 26.49
C THR A 296 -6.41 -16.46 26.70
N ALA A 297 -6.50 -15.92 27.91
CA ALA A 297 -7.20 -14.68 28.20
C ALA A 297 -6.25 -13.49 27.97
N VAL A 298 -6.56 -12.71 26.95
CA VAL A 298 -5.73 -11.60 26.49
C VAL A 298 -6.55 -10.32 26.49
N THR A 299 -5.97 -9.22 26.96
CA THR A 299 -6.58 -7.88 26.95
C THR A 299 -5.76 -6.97 26.04
N VAL A 300 -6.43 -6.35 25.08
CA VAL A 300 -5.85 -5.26 24.26
C VAL A 300 -6.20 -3.94 24.92
N LYS A 301 -5.18 -3.12 25.19
CA LYS A 301 -5.32 -1.80 25.83
C LYS A 301 -4.73 -0.75 24.89
N ILE A 302 -5.54 0.20 24.48
CA ILE A 302 -5.16 1.31 23.61
C ILE A 302 -5.34 2.61 24.36
N THR A 303 -4.36 3.48 24.24
CA THR A 303 -4.46 4.88 24.61
C THR A 303 -4.09 5.69 23.36
N THR A 304 -4.99 6.52 22.88
CA THR A 304 -4.71 7.39 21.73
C THR A 304 -4.17 8.73 22.22
N ASP A 305 -3.56 9.48 21.32
CA ASP A 305 -3.37 10.90 21.48
C ASP A 305 -4.68 11.67 21.18
N ARG A 306 -4.58 12.97 20.87
CA ARG A 306 -5.72 13.81 20.50
C ARG A 306 -6.47 13.30 19.27
N TYR A 307 -5.77 12.76 18.29
CA TYR A 307 -6.33 12.38 16.97
C TYR A 307 -6.73 10.89 16.89
N GLY A 308 -7.48 10.41 17.87
CA GLY A 308 -7.92 9.02 17.94
C GLY A 308 -8.62 8.49 16.67
N ALA A 309 -9.16 9.36 15.80
CA ALA A 309 -9.77 8.95 14.53
C ALA A 309 -8.74 8.36 13.53
N GLU A 310 -7.47 8.64 13.72
CA GLU A 310 -6.38 8.14 12.88
C GLU A 310 -5.92 6.74 13.31
N THR A 311 -6.15 6.36 14.58
CA THR A 311 -5.68 5.11 15.16
C THR A 311 -6.66 3.95 14.92
N ARG A 312 -6.14 2.84 14.38
CA ARG A 312 -6.82 1.53 14.25
C ARG A 312 -5.86 0.42 14.61
N TRP A 313 -6.41 -0.73 15.03
CA TRP A 313 -5.61 -1.93 15.26
C TRP A 313 -6.35 -3.18 14.86
N THR A 314 -5.59 -4.22 14.53
CA THR A 314 -6.06 -5.58 14.27
C THR A 314 -5.18 -6.60 15.00
N LEU A 315 -5.79 -7.71 15.40
CA LEU A 315 -5.12 -8.91 15.89
C LEU A 315 -5.51 -10.07 14.98
N LYS A 316 -4.54 -10.69 14.33
CA LYS A 316 -4.75 -11.80 13.39
C LYS A 316 -4.06 -13.06 13.91
N ASN A 317 -4.68 -14.23 13.72
CA ASN A 317 -4.08 -15.52 14.01
C ASN A 317 -3.11 -15.97 12.90
N SER A 318 -2.46 -17.13 13.05
CA SER A 318 -1.50 -17.68 12.08
C SER A 318 -2.11 -17.94 10.69
N ALA A 319 -3.43 -18.15 10.60
CA ALA A 319 -4.16 -18.27 9.34
C ALA A 319 -4.49 -16.94 8.67
N GLY A 320 -4.14 -15.79 9.31
CA GLY A 320 -4.47 -14.45 8.83
C GLY A 320 -5.90 -14.00 9.16
N THR A 321 -6.66 -14.79 9.93
CA THR A 321 -8.02 -14.42 10.33
C THR A 321 -7.96 -13.37 11.44
N THR A 322 -8.70 -12.26 11.29
CA THR A 322 -8.85 -11.24 12.32
C THR A 322 -9.68 -11.79 13.48
N VAL A 323 -9.08 -11.83 14.67
CA VAL A 323 -9.69 -12.31 15.93
C VAL A 323 -10.03 -11.16 16.89
N GLY A 324 -9.51 -9.97 16.62
CA GLY A 324 -9.82 -8.74 17.34
C GLY A 324 -9.45 -7.51 16.55
N SER A 325 -10.16 -6.42 16.75
CA SER A 325 -9.88 -5.14 16.12
C SER A 325 -10.49 -3.98 16.91
N GLY A 326 -10.02 -2.75 16.66
CA GLY A 326 -10.58 -1.54 17.23
C GLY A 326 -10.16 -0.28 16.49
N GLY A 327 -10.86 0.83 16.79
CA GLY A 327 -10.75 2.08 16.07
C GLY A 327 -11.66 2.14 14.82
N PRO A 328 -11.79 3.30 14.14
CA PRO A 328 -11.20 4.56 14.59
C PRO A 328 -11.84 5.03 15.92
N TYR A 329 -11.09 5.80 16.71
CA TYR A 329 -11.57 6.37 17.96
C TYR A 329 -11.97 7.83 17.78
N THR A 330 -12.52 8.45 18.82
CA THR A 330 -12.96 9.85 18.76
C THR A 330 -11.75 10.79 18.78
N THR A 331 -11.71 11.76 17.86
CA THR A 331 -10.78 12.89 17.93
C THR A 331 -11.21 13.85 19.05
N MET A 332 -10.26 14.24 19.89
CA MET A 332 -10.48 15.10 21.05
C MET A 332 -10.14 16.56 20.72
N THR A 333 -10.64 17.50 21.52
CA THR A 333 -10.39 18.94 21.32
C THR A 333 -9.09 19.43 21.93
N ALA A 334 -8.56 18.76 22.94
CA ALA A 334 -7.33 19.11 23.64
C ALA A 334 -6.22 18.08 23.38
N ASN A 335 -4.97 18.51 23.48
CA ASN A 335 -3.82 17.60 23.45
C ASN A 335 -3.79 16.77 24.73
N GLY A 336 -3.50 15.47 24.61
CA GLY A 336 -3.49 14.58 25.78
C GLY A 336 -3.44 13.10 25.39
N ALA A 337 -3.44 12.25 26.40
CA ALA A 337 -3.51 10.80 26.27
C ALA A 337 -4.93 10.33 26.66
N TYR A 338 -5.58 9.60 25.79
CA TYR A 338 -7.00 9.22 25.93
C TYR A 338 -7.14 7.69 25.94
N PRO A 339 -7.22 7.07 27.14
CA PRO A 339 -7.44 5.62 27.24
C PRO A 339 -8.77 5.22 26.61
N GLN A 340 -8.72 4.16 25.81
CA GLN A 340 -9.88 3.56 25.16
C GLN A 340 -10.38 2.36 25.99
N PRO A 341 -11.64 1.92 25.82
CA PRO A 341 -12.14 0.72 26.48
C PRO A 341 -11.28 -0.51 26.21
N ASP A 342 -10.98 -1.28 27.26
CA ASP A 342 -10.24 -2.53 27.14
C ASP A 342 -11.01 -3.55 26.30
N VAL A 343 -10.31 -4.24 25.37
CA VAL A 343 -10.88 -5.33 24.59
C VAL A 343 -10.36 -6.65 25.12
N ASN A 344 -11.25 -7.45 25.72
CA ASN A 344 -10.92 -8.76 26.28
C ASN A 344 -11.22 -9.86 25.27
N LEU A 345 -10.25 -10.71 25.02
CA LEU A 345 -10.29 -11.79 24.03
C LEU A 345 -9.98 -13.13 24.73
N SER A 346 -10.65 -14.20 24.29
CA SER A 346 -10.31 -15.57 24.62
C SER A 346 -9.75 -16.25 23.37
N LEU A 347 -8.46 -16.50 23.34
CA LEU A 347 -7.70 -16.94 22.17
C LEU A 347 -7.25 -18.38 22.32
N ALA A 348 -7.04 -19.08 21.19
CA ALA A 348 -6.47 -20.41 21.17
C ALA A 348 -4.94 -20.37 21.33
N LEU A 349 -4.30 -21.55 21.48
CA LEU A 349 -2.84 -21.70 21.37
C LEU A 349 -2.45 -21.52 19.90
N ASP A 350 -1.84 -20.37 19.59
CA ASP A 350 -1.46 -20.02 18.20
C ASP A 350 -0.45 -18.85 18.23
N CYS A 351 0.06 -18.48 17.07
CA CYS A 351 0.80 -17.26 16.85
C CYS A 351 -0.14 -16.15 16.42
N TYR A 352 -0.04 -14.98 17.05
CA TYR A 352 -0.88 -13.81 16.76
C TYR A 352 -0.02 -12.64 16.35
N THR A 353 -0.45 -11.97 15.28
CA THR A 353 0.14 -10.70 14.83
C THR A 353 -0.76 -9.55 15.24
N PHE A 354 -0.22 -8.65 16.05
CA PHE A 354 -0.83 -7.37 16.40
C PHE A 354 -0.30 -6.30 15.46
N GLU A 355 -1.20 -5.57 14.83
CA GLU A 355 -0.89 -4.44 13.97
C GLU A 355 -1.69 -3.22 14.45
N ILE A 356 -1.04 -2.08 14.60
CA ILE A 356 -1.67 -0.79 14.85
C ILE A 356 -1.24 0.17 13.76
N THR A 357 -2.21 0.94 13.26
CA THR A 357 -2.02 1.89 12.16
C THR A 357 -2.44 3.29 12.59
N ASP A 358 -1.76 4.25 12.03
CA ASP A 358 -2.07 5.67 12.09
C ASP A 358 -2.26 6.20 10.67
N SER A 359 -3.41 6.79 10.36
CA SER A 359 -3.75 7.18 9.00
C SER A 359 -3.10 8.50 8.56
N TYR A 360 -2.59 9.30 9.49
CA TYR A 360 -1.80 10.49 9.17
C TYR A 360 -0.32 10.19 9.03
N GLY A 361 0.16 9.11 9.68
CA GLY A 361 1.53 8.62 9.56
C GLY A 361 2.52 9.19 10.55
N ASP A 362 2.05 9.95 11.56
CA ASP A 362 2.89 10.48 12.64
C ASP A 362 2.78 9.68 13.96
N GLY A 363 1.92 8.66 13.97
CA GLY A 363 1.70 7.78 15.11
C GLY A 363 0.91 8.45 16.23
N PHE A 364 1.17 8.06 17.47
CA PHE A 364 0.51 8.64 18.65
C PHE A 364 1.51 9.21 19.67
N THR A 365 2.69 9.62 19.23
CA THR A 365 3.75 10.15 20.13
C THR A 365 4.19 11.53 19.65
N GLY A 366 4.05 12.54 20.50
CA GLY A 366 4.51 13.87 20.14
C GLY A 366 3.69 15.01 20.74
N THR A 367 3.58 16.08 19.96
CA THR A 367 2.98 17.37 20.41
C THR A 367 1.52 17.24 20.81
N TYR A 368 0.78 16.29 20.22
CA TYR A 368 -0.66 16.14 20.41
C TYR A 368 -1.04 15.20 21.56
N GLY A 369 -0.06 14.55 22.16
CA GLY A 369 -0.21 13.63 23.29
C GLY A 369 0.70 12.42 23.14
N ASN A 370 0.68 11.55 24.16
CA ASN A 370 1.43 10.29 24.16
C ASN A 370 0.47 9.13 24.35
N GLY A 371 0.17 8.45 23.26
CA GLY A 371 -0.60 7.21 23.29
C GLY A 371 0.22 6.00 23.72
N SER A 372 -0.42 4.84 23.70
CA SER A 372 0.22 3.53 23.93
C SER A 372 -0.66 2.41 23.42
N ALA A 373 -0.04 1.28 23.06
CA ALA A 373 -0.75 0.04 22.77
C ALA A 373 -0.12 -1.11 23.53
N LYS A 374 -0.95 -1.93 24.20
CA LYS A 374 -0.49 -3.06 25.00
C LYS A 374 -1.31 -4.29 24.72
N ILE A 375 -0.64 -5.43 24.65
CA ILE A 375 -1.24 -6.75 24.75
C ILE A 375 -0.88 -7.30 26.11
N VAL A 376 -1.89 -7.57 26.95
CA VAL A 376 -1.73 -8.04 28.31
C VAL A 376 -2.28 -9.46 28.45
N ALA A 377 -1.49 -10.37 28.96
CA ALA A 377 -1.90 -11.75 29.26
C ALA A 377 -1.45 -12.12 30.67
N ALA A 378 -2.35 -12.64 31.52
CA ALA A 378 -2.08 -12.99 32.93
C ALA A 378 -1.41 -11.83 33.72
N GLY A 379 -1.78 -10.57 33.43
CA GLY A 379 -1.22 -9.38 34.09
C GLY A 379 0.16 -8.94 33.57
N VAL A 380 0.74 -9.64 32.58
CA VAL A 380 2.02 -9.31 31.97
C VAL A 380 1.83 -8.63 30.62
N ASN A 381 2.55 -7.53 30.37
CA ASN A 381 2.58 -6.90 29.07
C ASN A 381 3.41 -7.77 28.09
N VAL A 382 2.76 -8.49 27.19
CA VAL A 382 3.39 -9.28 26.13
C VAL A 382 3.92 -8.36 25.03
N ILE A 383 3.09 -7.40 24.61
CA ILE A 383 3.51 -6.27 23.77
C ILE A 383 3.28 -5.00 24.60
N ASN A 384 4.25 -4.09 24.57
CA ASN A 384 4.19 -2.82 25.26
C ASN A 384 4.77 -1.71 24.37
N LEU A 385 3.91 -1.15 23.54
CA LEU A 385 4.25 -0.04 22.66
C LEU A 385 3.97 1.28 23.37
N THR A 386 5.00 2.03 23.70
CA THR A 386 4.92 3.32 24.40
C THR A 386 5.27 4.51 23.51
N SER A 387 5.81 4.25 22.33
CA SER A 387 6.04 5.27 21.31
C SER A 387 5.82 4.67 19.92
N PHE A 388 5.23 5.47 19.04
CA PHE A 388 4.88 5.09 17.69
C PHE A 388 4.78 6.39 16.88
N THR A 389 5.64 6.53 15.87
CA THR A 389 5.84 7.77 15.08
C THR A 389 5.82 7.48 13.57
N THR A 390 5.14 6.44 13.17
CA THR A 390 5.01 5.99 11.79
C THR A 390 3.54 5.65 11.50
N ASP A 391 3.26 5.34 10.25
CA ASP A 391 1.93 4.91 9.78
C ASP A 391 1.51 3.53 10.28
N VAL A 392 2.47 2.64 10.54
CA VAL A 392 2.19 1.27 10.99
C VAL A 392 3.25 0.74 11.96
N TYR A 393 2.80 0.02 12.99
CA TYR A 393 3.61 -0.85 13.83
C TYR A 393 3.02 -2.25 13.83
N SER A 394 3.85 -3.26 13.64
CA SER A 394 3.46 -4.66 13.69
C SER A 394 4.40 -5.47 14.55
N ASN A 395 3.85 -6.35 15.40
CA ASN A 395 4.62 -7.34 16.15
C ASN A 395 3.77 -8.60 16.37
N ALA A 396 4.42 -9.73 16.66
CA ALA A 396 3.76 -10.98 16.88
C ALA A 396 4.10 -11.57 18.25
N TYR A 397 3.24 -12.46 18.76
CA TYR A 397 3.46 -13.23 19.98
C TYR A 397 2.78 -14.59 19.88
N LYS A 398 3.34 -15.59 20.55
CA LYS A 398 2.78 -16.94 20.62
C LYS A 398 2.08 -17.15 21.94
N ILE A 399 0.85 -17.68 21.91
CA ILE A 399 0.21 -18.21 23.12
C ILE A 399 0.70 -19.65 23.31
N VAL A 400 1.33 -19.89 24.43
CA VAL A 400 1.84 -21.21 24.81
C VAL A 400 1.02 -21.80 25.95
N SER A 401 0.92 -23.15 26.03
CA SER A 401 0.30 -23.79 27.19
C SER A 401 1.16 -23.51 28.42
N THR A 402 0.53 -23.09 29.52
CA THR A 402 1.16 -23.20 30.83
C THR A 402 1.27 -24.68 31.14
N GLY A 403 2.43 -25.29 30.86
CA GLY A 403 2.72 -26.65 31.34
C GLY A 403 2.63 -26.61 32.86
N ILE A 404 1.57 -27.19 33.40
CA ILE A 404 1.59 -27.68 34.77
C ILE A 404 2.25 -29.07 34.64
N GLU A 405 3.56 -29.14 34.88
CA GLU A 405 4.21 -30.40 35.21
C GLU A 405 3.80 -30.84 36.61
#